data_4f9ef82bf03df232b7ca86e7a8293482
#
_entry.id   4f9ef82bf03df232b7ca86e7a8293482
#
_cell.length_a   1.000
_cell.length_b   1.000
_cell.length_c   1.000
_cell.angle_alpha   90.00
_cell.angle_beta   90.00
_cell.angle_gamma   90.00
#
_symmetry.space_group_name_H-M   'P 1'
#
loop_
_entity.id
_entity.type
_entity.pdbx_description
1 polymer ?
#
loop_
_entity_poly.entity_id
_entity_poly.type
_entity_poly.pdbx_seq_one_letter_code
_entity_poly.pdbx_strand_id
1 'polypeptide(L)'
;MKTLKSLSVLTAAVLSNSLSLNAASDAANKPNFVIIFCDDMGYGDLSCYGNPTIRTPNIDRMACEGMKLTQFYGGAGVSTPSRAALMTGRLPVRNGLYGCLLYTSPSPRDRSV
;
A
#
# COMPACT_ATOMS: atom_id res chain seq x y z
N MET A 1 4.05 67.79 -6.89
CA MET A 1 3.23 66.71 -6.20
C MET A 1 2.39 65.92 -7.22
N LYS A 2 2.98 65.38 -8.30
CA LYS A 2 2.25 64.54 -9.30
C LYS A 2 2.90 63.20 -9.61
N THR A 3 3.99 62.85 -8.95
CA THR A 3 4.75 61.62 -9.26
C THR A 3 4.56 60.45 -8.27
N LEU A 4 3.85 60.66 -7.16
CA LEU A 4 3.65 59.59 -6.16
C LEU A 4 2.42 58.72 -6.41
N LYS A 5 1.49 59.15 -7.30
CA LYS A 5 0.25 58.38 -7.56
C LYS A 5 0.40 57.30 -8.64
N SER A 6 1.46 57.34 -9.44
CA SER A 6 1.65 56.32 -10.50
C SER A 6 2.40 55.07 -10.01
N LEU A 7 3.13 55.18 -8.91
CA LEU A 7 3.90 54.05 -8.40
C LEU A 7 3.06 53.02 -7.60
N SER A 8 1.96 53.49 -7.00
CA SER A 8 1.06 52.64 -6.23
C SER A 8 0.13 51.77 -7.08
N VAL A 9 -0.11 52.14 -8.35
CA VAL A 9 -0.95 51.37 -9.25
C VAL A 9 -0.17 50.24 -9.93
N LEU A 10 1.14 50.41 -10.12
CA LEU A 10 1.99 49.37 -10.72
C LEU A 10 2.29 48.23 -9.75
N THR A 11 2.36 48.49 -8.44
CA THR A 11 2.61 47.44 -7.43
C THR A 11 1.40 46.56 -7.16
N ALA A 12 0.19 47.07 -7.38
CA ALA A 12 -1.04 46.30 -7.24
C ALA A 12 -1.28 45.31 -8.41
N ALA A 13 -0.76 45.62 -9.62
CA ALA A 13 -0.93 44.78 -10.79
C ALA A 13 0.02 43.57 -10.85
N VAL A 14 1.13 43.62 -10.10
CA VAL A 14 2.11 42.54 -10.07
C VAL A 14 1.75 41.45 -9.03
N LEU A 15 0.91 41.79 -8.05
CA LEU A 15 0.50 40.85 -6.99
C LEU A 15 -0.74 40.01 -7.34
N SER A 16 -1.41 40.31 -8.46
CA SER A 16 -2.59 39.51 -8.90
C SER A 16 -2.25 38.33 -9.86
N ASN A 17 -0.98 38.16 -10.20
CA ASN A 17 -0.52 36.98 -10.96
C ASN A 17 -0.13 35.84 -10.03
N SER A 18 -0.91 35.66 -8.96
CA SER A 18 -0.73 34.60 -8.01
C SER A 18 -1.39 33.32 -8.48
N LEU A 19 -0.56 32.35 -8.59
CA LEU A 19 -0.83 30.94 -8.24
C LEU A 19 -2.23 30.42 -8.63
N SER A 20 -2.42 30.24 -9.90
CA SER A 20 -3.23 29.10 -10.34
C SER A 20 -2.42 27.84 -10.01
N LEU A 21 -2.52 27.38 -8.77
CA LEU A 21 -2.19 26.01 -8.41
C LEU A 21 -3.15 25.15 -9.24
N ASN A 22 -2.69 24.70 -10.40
CA ASN A 22 -3.34 23.64 -11.15
C ASN A 22 -3.28 22.35 -10.31
N ALA A 23 -4.19 22.24 -9.36
CA ALA A 23 -4.49 20.99 -8.66
C ALA A 23 -5.35 20.04 -9.53
N ALA A 24 -5.33 20.23 -10.85
CA ALA A 24 -6.18 19.49 -11.77
C ALA A 24 -5.33 18.75 -12.81
N SER A 25 -4.64 17.69 -12.39
CA SER A 25 -4.19 16.67 -13.37
C SER A 25 -3.74 15.35 -12.77
N ASP A 26 -3.68 15.19 -11.44
CA ASP A 26 -3.24 13.90 -10.87
C ASP A 26 -4.33 12.82 -10.76
N ALA A 27 -5.56 13.11 -11.13
CA ALA A 27 -6.63 12.11 -11.06
C ALA A 27 -6.53 11.03 -12.17
N ALA A 28 -5.82 11.31 -13.26
CA ALA A 28 -5.78 10.43 -14.43
C ALA A 28 -4.67 9.38 -14.38
N ASN A 29 -3.77 9.44 -13.41
CA ASN A 29 -2.58 8.57 -13.39
C ASN A 29 -2.32 7.92 -12.01
N LYS A 30 -3.39 7.54 -11.32
CA LYS A 30 -3.24 6.78 -10.07
C LYS A 30 -2.81 5.36 -10.39
N PRO A 31 -1.73 4.86 -9.78
CA PRO A 31 -1.28 3.49 -10.02
C PRO A 31 -2.29 2.48 -9.47
N ASN A 32 -2.40 1.34 -10.15
CA ASN A 32 -3.12 0.19 -9.63
C ASN A 32 -2.18 -0.64 -8.76
N PHE A 33 -2.70 -1.14 -7.64
CA PHE A 33 -1.97 -2.03 -6.74
C PHE A 33 -2.59 -3.41 -6.75
N VAL A 34 -1.78 -4.43 -7.04
CA VAL A 34 -2.15 -5.84 -6.95
C VAL A 34 -1.32 -6.49 -5.85
N ILE A 35 -1.99 -7.02 -4.83
CA ILE A 35 -1.33 -7.71 -3.72
C ILE A 35 -1.59 -9.20 -3.88
N ILE A 36 -0.52 -10.00 -4.02
CA ILE A 36 -0.57 -11.45 -4.03
C ILE A 36 -0.03 -11.93 -2.68
N PHE A 37 -0.94 -12.34 -1.81
CA PHE A 37 -0.62 -12.75 -0.45
C PHE A 37 -0.71 -14.27 -0.34
N CYS A 38 0.43 -14.93 -0.41
CA CYS A 38 0.51 -16.38 -0.37
C CYS A 38 0.25 -16.93 1.04
N ASP A 39 -0.34 -18.13 1.10
CA ASP A 39 -0.55 -18.86 2.34
C ASP A 39 0.58 -19.90 2.51
N ASP A 40 1.03 -20.11 3.73
CA ASP A 40 2.04 -21.09 4.12
C ASP A 40 3.33 -21.11 3.28
N MET A 41 3.66 -20.04 2.59
CA MET A 41 4.88 -19.93 1.81
C MET A 41 6.06 -19.50 2.69
N GLY A 42 7.04 -20.38 2.80
CA GLY A 42 8.29 -20.10 3.51
C GLY A 42 9.23 -19.20 2.72
N TYR A 43 10.14 -18.57 3.43
CA TYR A 43 11.15 -17.69 2.82
C TYR A 43 12.05 -18.43 1.82
N GLY A 44 12.36 -19.69 2.10
CA GLY A 44 13.20 -20.53 1.25
C GLY A 44 12.45 -21.27 0.14
N ASP A 45 11.17 -21.05 -0.08
CA ASP A 45 10.39 -21.75 -1.09
C ASP A 45 10.56 -21.20 -2.51
N LEU A 46 11.07 -19.97 -2.62
CA LEU A 46 11.29 -19.31 -3.90
C LEU A 46 12.74 -19.42 -4.36
N SER A 47 12.96 -19.67 -5.66
CA SER A 47 14.31 -19.75 -6.22
C SER A 47 15.06 -18.40 -6.13
N CYS A 48 14.38 -17.26 -6.22
CA CYS A 48 15.00 -15.95 -6.02
C CYS A 48 15.51 -15.70 -4.59
N TYR A 49 15.10 -16.53 -3.63
CA TYR A 49 15.62 -16.55 -2.25
C TYR A 49 16.56 -17.72 -1.97
N GLY A 50 16.94 -18.49 -3.00
CA GLY A 50 17.96 -19.51 -2.90
C GLY A 50 17.45 -20.94 -2.75
N ASN A 51 16.18 -21.22 -3.07
CA ASN A 51 15.69 -22.61 -3.11
C ASN A 51 16.45 -23.41 -4.16
N PRO A 52 17.07 -24.55 -3.80
CA PRO A 52 17.88 -25.33 -4.74
C PRO A 52 17.05 -26.21 -5.68
N THR A 53 15.81 -26.53 -5.33
CA THR A 53 14.99 -27.51 -6.04
C THR A 53 13.74 -26.92 -6.69
N ILE A 54 13.10 -25.97 -6.03
CA ILE A 54 11.88 -25.32 -6.54
C ILE A 54 12.28 -24.21 -7.51
N ARG A 55 11.72 -24.25 -8.72
CA ARG A 55 11.94 -23.23 -9.73
C ARG A 55 10.72 -22.34 -9.87
N THR A 56 10.92 -21.03 -9.73
CA THR A 56 9.85 -20.01 -9.78
C THR A 56 10.16 -18.92 -10.80
N PRO A 57 10.27 -19.26 -12.11
CA PRO A 57 10.84 -18.36 -13.12
C PRO A 57 10.07 -17.03 -13.26
N ASN A 58 8.76 -17.04 -13.09
CA ASN A 58 7.95 -15.81 -13.18
C ASN A 58 8.16 -14.89 -11.98
N ILE A 59 8.26 -15.47 -10.76
CA ILE A 59 8.52 -14.70 -9.53
C ILE A 59 9.97 -14.20 -9.54
N ASP A 60 10.91 -15.02 -10.02
CA ASP A 60 12.32 -14.64 -10.15
C ASP A 60 12.49 -13.45 -11.11
N ARG A 61 11.73 -13.45 -12.21
CA ARG A 61 11.69 -12.32 -13.13
C ARG A 61 11.14 -11.06 -12.45
N MET A 62 10.03 -11.17 -11.71
CA MET A 62 9.49 -10.05 -10.93
C MET A 62 10.53 -9.52 -9.92
N ALA A 63 11.27 -10.41 -9.28
CA ALA A 63 12.31 -10.03 -8.32
C ALA A 63 13.50 -9.31 -9.00
N CYS A 64 13.81 -9.66 -10.24
CA CYS A 64 14.87 -9.01 -11.02
C CYS A 64 14.43 -7.66 -11.60
N GLU A 65 13.18 -7.55 -12.04
CA GLU A 65 12.63 -6.32 -12.64
C GLU A 65 12.18 -5.30 -11.59
N GLY A 66 11.92 -5.75 -10.36
CA GLY A 66 11.40 -4.94 -9.28
C GLY A 66 12.31 -4.85 -8.06
N MET A 67 11.70 -4.91 -6.88
CA MET A 67 12.41 -4.85 -5.61
C MET A 67 12.17 -6.12 -4.79
N LYS A 68 13.25 -6.71 -4.28
CA LYS A 68 13.22 -7.84 -3.36
C LYS A 68 13.44 -7.35 -1.93
N LEU A 69 12.43 -7.48 -1.07
CA LEU A 69 12.49 -7.09 0.33
C LEU A 69 12.99 -8.28 1.18
N THR A 70 14.22 -8.21 1.65
CA THR A 70 14.87 -9.30 2.40
C THR A 70 14.56 -9.29 3.90
N GLN A 71 13.95 -8.24 4.40
CA GLN A 71 13.61 -8.04 5.81
C GLN A 71 12.13 -7.64 5.98
N PHE A 72 11.25 -8.20 5.16
CA PHE A 72 9.82 -7.95 5.25
C PHE A 72 9.15 -9.01 6.13
N TYR A 73 8.35 -8.55 7.10
CA TYR A 73 7.64 -9.40 8.04
C TYR A 73 6.13 -9.18 7.94
N GLY A 74 5.37 -10.26 7.93
CA GLY A 74 3.91 -10.21 8.03
C GLY A 74 3.44 -9.79 9.43
N GLY A 75 2.16 -9.45 9.57
CA GLY A 75 1.59 -9.02 10.83
C GLY A 75 1.54 -10.12 11.91
N ALA A 76 1.57 -11.38 11.51
CA ALA A 76 1.60 -12.55 12.40
C ALA A 76 2.04 -13.81 11.65
N GLY A 77 2.42 -14.85 12.38
CA GLY A 77 2.83 -16.15 11.83
C GLY A 77 1.69 -17.08 11.42
N VAL A 78 0.42 -16.68 11.61
CA VAL A 78 -0.75 -17.49 11.24
C VAL A 78 -1.70 -16.68 10.35
N SER A 79 -2.51 -17.39 9.57
CA SER A 79 -3.29 -16.83 8.47
C SER A 79 -4.28 -15.74 8.91
N THR A 80 -5.17 -16.01 9.87
CA THR A 80 -6.24 -15.08 10.27
C THR A 80 -5.72 -13.72 10.75
N PRO A 81 -4.80 -13.63 11.73
CA PRO A 81 -4.32 -12.34 12.19
C PRO A 81 -3.44 -11.63 11.13
N SER A 82 -2.72 -12.37 10.31
CA SER A 82 -1.90 -11.78 9.25
C SER A 82 -2.76 -11.14 8.16
N ARG A 83 -3.83 -11.81 7.72
CA ARG A 83 -4.81 -11.28 6.77
C ARG A 83 -5.59 -10.10 7.35
N ALA A 84 -5.98 -10.18 8.63
CA ALA A 84 -6.63 -9.08 9.32
C ALA A 84 -5.73 -7.83 9.41
N ALA A 85 -4.44 -8.01 9.69
CA ALA A 85 -3.47 -6.93 9.67
C ALA A 85 -3.35 -6.28 8.28
N LEU A 86 -3.28 -7.08 7.22
CA LEU A 86 -3.25 -6.59 5.84
C LEU A 86 -4.49 -5.77 5.50
N MET A 87 -5.68 -6.28 5.84
CA MET A 87 -6.95 -5.63 5.49
C MET A 87 -7.25 -4.38 6.31
N THR A 88 -6.74 -4.30 7.53
CA THR A 88 -7.06 -3.20 8.46
C THR A 88 -5.93 -2.20 8.65
N GLY A 89 -4.71 -2.53 8.21
CA GLY A 89 -3.49 -1.75 8.49
C GLY A 89 -3.15 -1.69 9.98
N ARG A 90 -3.69 -2.61 10.81
CA ARG A 90 -3.50 -2.64 12.26
C ARG A 90 -2.82 -3.91 12.71
N LEU A 91 -1.99 -3.79 13.74
CA LEU A 91 -1.42 -4.99 14.38
C LEU A 91 -2.54 -5.89 14.92
N PRO A 92 -2.40 -7.23 14.87
CA PRO A 92 -3.42 -8.19 15.30
C PRO A 92 -3.92 -7.96 16.72
N VAL A 93 -3.05 -7.60 17.64
CA VAL A 93 -3.41 -7.28 19.03
C VAL A 93 -4.35 -6.08 19.16
N ARG A 94 -4.36 -5.18 18.14
CA ARG A 94 -5.22 -4.00 18.14
C ARG A 94 -6.55 -4.20 17.41
N ASN A 95 -6.66 -5.21 16.57
CA ASN A 95 -7.91 -5.54 15.87
C ASN A 95 -8.67 -6.71 16.52
N GLY A 96 -8.14 -7.30 17.58
CA GLY A 96 -8.74 -8.40 18.31
C GLY A 96 -8.63 -9.78 17.63
N LEU A 97 -7.99 -9.86 16.46
CA LEU A 97 -7.85 -11.08 15.66
C LEU A 97 -6.44 -11.65 15.81
N TYR A 98 -6.06 -12.02 17.00
CA TYR A 98 -4.72 -12.51 17.32
C TYR A 98 -4.59 -14.04 17.38
N GLY A 99 -5.70 -14.78 17.23
CA GLY A 99 -5.75 -16.24 17.21
C GLY A 99 -6.26 -16.81 15.90
N CYS A 100 -6.14 -18.12 15.72
CA CYS A 100 -6.74 -18.81 14.59
C CYS A 100 -8.25 -18.97 14.81
N LEU A 101 -9.05 -18.08 14.21
CA LEU A 101 -10.52 -18.06 14.36
C LEU A 101 -11.25 -19.02 13.41
N LEU A 102 -10.52 -19.86 12.68
CA LEU A 102 -11.13 -20.77 11.68
C LEU A 102 -12.16 -21.73 12.27
N TYR A 103 -12.16 -21.93 13.60
CA TYR A 103 -13.06 -22.86 14.28
C TYR A 103 -14.03 -22.21 15.28
N THR A 104 -14.01 -20.87 15.47
CA THR A 104 -14.76 -20.23 16.55
C THR A 104 -15.90 -19.34 16.10
N SER A 105 -16.04 -19.06 14.81
CA SER A 105 -17.14 -18.24 14.29
C SER A 105 -17.81 -19.00 13.14
N PRO A 106 -18.97 -19.64 13.38
CA PRO A 106 -19.75 -20.20 12.29
C PRO A 106 -20.11 -19.10 11.29
N SER A 107 -19.94 -19.41 10.01
CA SER A 107 -20.36 -18.50 8.94
C SER A 107 -21.82 -18.11 9.10
N PRO A 108 -22.23 -16.90 8.73
CA PRO A 108 -23.66 -16.55 8.71
C PRO A 108 -24.51 -17.54 7.93
N ARG A 109 -23.92 -18.27 6.96
CA ARG A 109 -24.58 -19.35 6.23
C ARG A 109 -24.82 -20.60 7.07
N ASP A 110 -23.97 -20.86 8.05
CA ASP A 110 -24.07 -22.04 8.95
C ASP A 110 -25.14 -21.84 10.03
N ARG A 111 -25.67 -20.63 10.15
CA ARG A 111 -26.75 -20.27 11.11
C ARG A 111 -28.14 -20.44 10.52
N SER A 112 -28.27 -20.81 9.26
CA SER A 112 -29.55 -20.97 8.56
C SER A 112 -30.18 -22.36 8.69
N VAL A 113 -29.81 -23.11 9.73
CA VAL A 113 -30.40 -24.44 10.01
C VAL A 113 -31.25 -24.37 11.24
#